data_4b5318264cbd2c99b60a749008fc8e74
#
_entry.id   4b5318264cbd2c99b60a749008fc8e74
#
_cell.length_a   1.000
_cell.length_b   1.000
_cell.length_c   1.000
_cell.angle_alpha   90.00
_cell.angle_beta   90.00
_cell.angle_gamma   90.00
#
_symmetry.space_group_name_H-M   'P 1'
#
loop_
_entity.id
_entity.type
_entity.pdbx_description
1 polymer ?
#
loop_
_entity_poly.entity_id
_entity_poly.type
_entity_poly.pdbx_seq_one_letter_code
_entity_poly.pdbx_strand_id
1 'polypeptide(L)'
;MQDFLTLAHERYSCRKLSDAPVEAEKIDALLEAAICAPTACNKQPWHAWVIESPEAIERLGNCTRFVFGAHTVIAIGAKAENGWVRKSDGRAFADVDAAIVATHVMLAAQDLDLGTTW
;
A
#
# COMPACT_ATOMS: atom_id res chain seq x y z
N MET A 1 -18.18 9.98 1.29
CA MET A 1 -17.23 9.94 0.14
C MET A 1 -16.79 11.36 -0.17
N GLN A 2 -15.50 11.59 -0.09
CA GLN A 2 -14.94 12.88 -0.47
C GLN A 2 -14.79 12.96 -2.00
N ASP A 3 -14.80 14.18 -2.56
CA ASP A 3 -14.37 14.30 -3.95
C ASP A 3 -12.85 14.08 -4.05
N PHE A 4 -12.41 13.64 -5.22
CA PHE A 4 -11.01 13.20 -5.39
C PHE A 4 -9.98 14.29 -5.10
N LEU A 5 -10.26 15.54 -5.47
CA LEU A 5 -9.29 16.63 -5.25
C LEU A 5 -9.15 16.94 -3.75
N THR A 6 -10.25 16.96 -3.03
CA THR A 6 -10.22 17.11 -1.56
C THR A 6 -9.42 15.99 -0.92
N LEU A 7 -9.70 14.73 -1.29
CA LEU A 7 -8.99 13.55 -0.81
C LEU A 7 -7.47 13.65 -1.08
N ALA A 8 -7.09 14.03 -2.29
CA ALA A 8 -5.69 14.16 -2.67
C ALA A 8 -4.96 15.27 -1.91
N HIS A 9 -5.65 16.38 -1.59
CA HIS A 9 -5.09 17.46 -0.78
C HIS A 9 -4.95 17.08 0.70
N GLU A 10 -5.91 16.36 1.25
CA GLU A 10 -5.94 16.03 2.67
C GLU A 10 -5.02 14.86 3.04
N ARG A 11 -4.74 13.95 2.09
CA ARG A 11 -3.81 12.86 2.33
C ARG A 11 -2.42 13.39 2.69
N TYR A 12 -1.88 12.95 3.81
CA TYR A 12 -0.53 13.31 4.24
C TYR A 12 0.22 12.09 4.79
N SER A 13 1.54 12.18 4.92
CA SER A 13 2.35 11.13 5.53
C SER A 13 2.25 11.24 7.05
N CYS A 14 1.44 10.37 7.64
CA CYS A 14 1.23 10.30 9.08
C CYS A 14 2.37 9.51 9.73
N ARG A 15 3.15 10.16 10.59
CA ARG A 15 4.31 9.56 11.27
C ARG A 15 4.11 9.37 12.78
N LYS A 16 2.88 9.46 13.23
CA LYS A 16 2.46 9.14 14.60
C LYS A 16 1.10 8.46 14.51
N LEU A 17 1.12 7.14 14.42
CA LEU A 17 -0.09 6.33 14.29
C LEU A 17 -0.58 5.92 15.68
N SER A 18 -1.90 5.80 15.83
CA SER A 18 -2.49 5.31 17.07
C SER A 18 -2.27 3.80 17.21
N ASP A 19 -2.46 3.28 18.41
CA ASP A 19 -2.40 1.84 18.70
C ASP A 19 -3.75 1.14 18.50
N ALA A 20 -4.75 1.84 17.99
CA ALA A 20 -6.04 1.25 17.67
C ALA A 20 -5.93 0.27 16.52
N PRO A 21 -6.54 -0.92 16.62
CA PRO A 21 -6.59 -1.85 15.50
C PRO A 21 -7.43 -1.27 14.35
N VAL A 22 -7.09 -1.65 13.13
CA VAL A 22 -7.89 -1.31 11.94
C VAL A 22 -9.01 -2.36 11.79
N GLU A 23 -10.23 -1.89 11.61
CA GLU A 23 -11.39 -2.77 11.43
C GLU A 23 -11.24 -3.61 10.16
N ALA A 24 -11.70 -4.87 10.21
CA ALA A 24 -11.55 -5.81 9.10
C ALA A 24 -12.20 -5.29 7.80
N GLU A 25 -13.34 -4.64 7.91
CA GLU A 25 -14.05 -4.05 6.76
C GLU A 25 -13.24 -2.94 6.08
N LYS A 26 -12.47 -2.17 6.84
CA LYS A 26 -11.57 -1.17 6.28
C LYS A 26 -10.40 -1.83 5.56
N ILE A 27 -9.84 -2.90 6.12
CA ILE A 27 -8.77 -3.67 5.45
C ILE A 27 -9.27 -4.25 4.13
N ASP A 28 -10.48 -4.82 4.11
CA ASP A 28 -11.08 -5.34 2.88
C ASP A 28 -11.25 -4.24 1.82
N ALA A 29 -11.71 -3.05 2.23
CA ALA A 29 -11.82 -1.91 1.33
C ALA A 29 -10.46 -1.43 0.79
N LEU A 30 -9.41 -1.45 1.61
CA LEU A 30 -8.05 -1.14 1.16
C LEU A 30 -7.54 -2.14 0.11
N LEU A 31 -7.80 -3.44 0.31
CA LEU A 31 -7.43 -4.49 -0.64
C LEU A 31 -8.24 -4.39 -1.93
N GLU A 32 -9.52 -4.03 -1.85
CA GLU A 32 -10.33 -3.74 -3.04
C GLU A 32 -9.76 -2.56 -3.84
N ALA A 33 -9.37 -1.48 -3.17
CA ALA A 33 -8.71 -0.35 -3.82
C ALA A 33 -7.38 -0.76 -4.49
N ALA A 34 -6.61 -1.65 -3.87
CA ALA A 34 -5.41 -2.22 -4.46
C ALA A 34 -5.70 -2.96 -5.77
N ILE A 35 -6.76 -3.78 -5.79
CA ILE A 35 -7.18 -4.54 -6.98
C ILE A 35 -7.62 -3.61 -8.12
N CYS A 36 -8.20 -2.45 -7.81
CA CYS A 36 -8.61 -1.46 -8.81
C CYS A 36 -7.44 -0.70 -9.46
N ALA A 37 -6.23 -0.80 -8.91
CA ALA A 37 -5.08 -0.08 -9.43
C ALA A 37 -4.66 -0.60 -10.81
N PRO A 38 -4.32 0.28 -11.77
CA PRO A 38 -3.82 -0.14 -13.07
C PRO A 38 -2.40 -0.69 -12.95
N THR A 39 -2.06 -1.62 -13.84
CA THR A 39 -0.70 -2.11 -14.02
C THR A 39 -0.36 -2.17 -15.51
N ALA A 40 0.91 -2.12 -15.87
CA ALA A 40 1.37 -2.16 -17.24
C ALA A 40 0.88 -3.45 -17.92
N CYS A 41 0.15 -3.31 -19.03
CA CYS A 41 -0.50 -4.41 -19.77
C CYS A 41 -1.39 -5.30 -18.89
N ASN A 42 -1.89 -4.77 -17.79
CA ASN A 42 -2.71 -5.49 -16.82
C ASN A 42 -2.06 -6.81 -16.34
N LYS A 43 -0.75 -6.83 -16.24
CA LYS A 43 -0.01 -8.04 -15.83
C LYS A 43 -0.13 -8.35 -14.34
N GLN A 44 -0.48 -7.37 -13.52
CA GLN A 44 -0.75 -7.52 -12.09
C GLN A 44 0.35 -8.31 -11.35
N PRO A 45 1.63 -7.89 -11.43
CA PRO A 45 2.76 -8.62 -10.85
C PRO A 45 2.87 -8.46 -9.34
N TRP A 46 2.01 -7.69 -8.73
CA TRP A 46 2.06 -7.31 -7.33
C TRP A 46 1.43 -8.36 -6.41
N HIS A 47 1.83 -8.29 -5.15
CA HIS A 47 1.25 -9.06 -4.05
C HIS A 47 1.21 -8.18 -2.79
N ALA A 48 0.18 -8.33 -1.97
CA ALA A 48 0.05 -7.62 -0.71
C ALA A 48 -0.02 -8.61 0.46
N TRP A 49 0.67 -8.29 1.54
CA TRP A 49 0.58 -8.99 2.82
C TRP A 49 0.04 -8.02 3.87
N VAL A 50 -1.04 -8.38 4.54
CA VAL A 50 -1.56 -7.66 5.70
C VAL A 50 -0.90 -8.23 6.94
N ILE A 51 -0.16 -7.41 7.65
CA ILE A 51 0.66 -7.81 8.80
C ILE A 51 0.07 -7.14 10.04
N GLU A 52 -0.47 -7.93 10.96
CA GLU A 52 -1.16 -7.44 12.15
C GLU A 52 -0.71 -8.14 13.43
N SER A 53 -0.06 -9.30 13.36
CA SER A 53 0.40 -9.97 14.57
C SER A 53 1.50 -9.16 15.26
N PRO A 54 1.46 -9.00 16.59
CA PRO A 54 2.47 -8.24 17.34
C PRO A 54 3.90 -8.75 17.06
N GLU A 55 4.08 -10.06 16.93
CA GLU A 55 5.38 -10.68 16.67
C GLU A 55 5.91 -10.31 15.27
N ALA A 56 5.04 -10.27 14.27
CA ALA A 56 5.43 -9.89 12.91
C ALA A 56 5.74 -8.40 12.83
N ILE A 57 4.96 -7.55 13.49
CA ILE A 57 5.23 -6.09 13.58
C ILE A 57 6.58 -5.84 14.28
N GLU A 58 6.86 -6.55 15.38
CA GLU A 58 8.16 -6.44 16.07
C GLU A 58 9.32 -6.84 15.15
N ARG A 59 9.15 -7.93 14.41
CA ARG A 59 10.18 -8.40 13.45
C ARG A 59 10.43 -7.41 12.32
N LEU A 60 9.46 -6.61 11.92
CA LEU A 60 9.65 -5.52 10.95
C LEU A 60 10.66 -4.47 11.44
N GLY A 61 10.84 -4.32 12.76
CA GLY A 61 11.87 -3.47 13.36
C GLY A 61 13.31 -3.83 12.92
N ASN A 62 13.54 -5.08 12.47
CA ASN A 62 14.81 -5.51 11.91
C ASN A 62 15.03 -5.03 10.46
N CYS A 63 13.95 -4.66 9.77
CA CYS A 63 13.99 -4.19 8.39
C CYS A 63 13.90 -2.67 8.29
N THR A 64 13.14 -2.04 9.18
CA THR A 64 12.92 -0.59 9.18
C THR A 64 12.59 -0.08 10.57
N ARG A 65 13.09 1.12 10.90
CA ARG A 65 12.69 1.86 12.10
C ARG A 65 11.44 2.75 11.86
N PHE A 66 10.89 2.78 10.66
CA PHE A 66 9.87 3.71 10.24
C PHE A 66 8.44 3.11 10.32
N VAL A 67 8.17 2.32 11.35
CA VAL A 67 6.82 1.75 11.59
C VAL A 67 5.87 2.77 12.24
N PHE A 68 6.42 3.79 12.93
CA PHE A 68 5.68 4.91 13.52
C PHE A 68 4.54 4.50 14.46
N GLY A 69 4.67 3.36 15.14
CA GLY A 69 3.66 2.84 16.07
C GLY A 69 2.51 2.11 15.40
N ALA A 70 2.58 1.82 14.10
CA ALA A 70 1.54 1.11 13.39
C ALA A 70 1.31 -0.30 13.95
N HIS A 71 0.05 -0.68 14.10
CA HIS A 71 -0.38 -2.04 14.45
C HIS A 71 -0.86 -2.84 13.24
N THR A 72 -0.99 -2.19 12.11
CA THR A 72 -1.27 -2.79 10.81
C THR A 72 -0.28 -2.27 9.80
N VAL A 73 0.37 -3.18 9.10
CA VAL A 73 1.28 -2.86 7.98
C VAL A 73 0.84 -3.65 6.75
N ILE A 74 0.70 -2.97 5.64
CA ILE A 74 0.46 -3.62 4.36
C ILE A 74 1.76 -3.58 3.56
N ALA A 75 2.41 -4.74 3.44
CA ALA A 75 3.59 -4.87 2.59
C ALA A 75 3.14 -5.17 1.15
N ILE A 76 3.58 -4.35 0.21
CA ILE A 76 3.27 -4.53 -1.21
C ILE A 76 4.58 -4.80 -1.94
N GLY A 77 4.65 -5.95 -2.59
CA GLY A 77 5.79 -6.38 -3.39
C GLY A 77 5.38 -6.75 -4.79
N ALA A 78 6.36 -6.96 -5.65
CA ALA A 78 6.13 -7.39 -7.02
C ALA A 78 7.18 -8.39 -7.49
N LYS A 79 6.77 -9.30 -8.38
CA LYS A 79 7.66 -10.23 -9.06
C LYS A 79 8.03 -9.66 -10.43
N ALA A 80 9.30 -9.30 -10.62
CA ALA A 80 9.78 -8.71 -11.86
C ALA A 80 9.51 -9.60 -13.08
N GLU A 81 9.65 -10.91 -12.95
CA GLU A 81 9.40 -11.88 -14.03
C GLU A 81 7.93 -11.94 -14.47
N ASN A 82 7.00 -11.50 -13.62
CA ASN A 82 5.57 -11.48 -13.95
C ASN A 82 5.10 -10.12 -14.50
N GLY A 83 5.96 -9.10 -14.47
CA GLY A 83 5.64 -7.75 -14.90
C GLY A 83 5.94 -7.49 -16.36
N TRP A 84 5.56 -6.31 -16.81
CA TRP A 84 5.89 -5.83 -18.14
C TRP A 84 7.34 -5.34 -18.20
N VAL A 85 8.00 -5.66 -19.30
CA VAL A 85 9.37 -5.21 -19.59
C VAL A 85 9.37 -4.38 -20.85
N ARG A 86 9.93 -3.18 -20.79
CA ARG A 86 10.05 -2.30 -21.95
C ARG A 86 11.12 -2.83 -22.89
N LYS A 87 10.70 -3.12 -24.15
CA LYS A 87 11.60 -3.76 -25.14
C LYS A 87 12.78 -2.90 -25.55
N SER A 88 12.61 -1.57 -25.55
CA SER A 88 13.65 -0.64 -26.03
C SER A 88 14.91 -0.62 -25.18
N ASP A 89 14.81 -0.89 -23.86
CA ASP A 89 15.92 -0.80 -22.93
C ASP A 89 15.96 -1.92 -21.87
N GLY A 90 15.00 -2.85 -21.91
CA GLY A 90 14.93 -3.97 -20.97
C GLY A 90 14.49 -3.59 -19.55
N ARG A 91 13.98 -2.37 -19.34
CA ARG A 91 13.53 -1.95 -18.00
C ARG A 91 12.26 -2.69 -17.58
N ALA A 92 12.32 -3.33 -16.43
CA ALA A 92 11.15 -3.93 -15.78
C ALA A 92 10.34 -2.86 -15.02
N PHE A 93 9.01 -3.00 -15.01
CA PHE A 93 8.09 -2.03 -14.41
C PHE A 93 7.26 -2.62 -13.26
N ALA A 94 7.54 -3.81 -12.80
CA ALA A 94 6.78 -4.46 -11.72
C ALA A 94 6.80 -3.65 -10.41
N ASP A 95 7.91 -3.04 -10.05
CA ASP A 95 8.04 -2.17 -8.90
C ASP A 95 7.28 -0.84 -9.05
N VAL A 96 7.21 -0.31 -10.27
CA VAL A 96 6.36 0.86 -10.59
C VAL A 96 4.89 0.50 -10.42
N ASP A 97 4.47 -0.67 -10.91
CA ASP A 97 3.11 -1.17 -10.70
C ASP A 97 2.77 -1.29 -9.22
N ALA A 98 3.68 -1.84 -8.40
CA ALA A 98 3.50 -1.95 -6.96
C ALA A 98 3.36 -0.56 -6.29
N ALA A 99 4.10 0.45 -6.74
CA ALA A 99 3.99 1.81 -6.24
C ALA A 99 2.62 2.45 -6.57
N ILE A 100 2.07 2.17 -7.75
CA ILE A 100 0.72 2.61 -8.14
C ILE A 100 -0.33 1.95 -7.23
N VAL A 101 -0.21 0.65 -6.98
CA VAL A 101 -1.08 -0.09 -6.06
C VAL A 101 -1.02 0.52 -4.66
N ALA A 102 0.18 0.79 -4.13
CA ALA A 102 0.36 1.41 -2.83
C ALA A 102 -0.30 2.80 -2.76
N THR A 103 -0.25 3.59 -3.83
CA THR A 103 -0.91 4.89 -3.91
C THR A 103 -2.43 4.75 -3.82
N HIS A 104 -3.03 3.78 -4.50
CA HIS A 104 -4.45 3.49 -4.38
C HIS A 104 -4.86 3.14 -2.94
N VAL A 105 -4.06 2.30 -2.28
CA VAL A 105 -4.29 1.94 -0.87
C VAL A 105 -4.21 3.16 0.05
N MET A 106 -3.23 4.04 -0.14
CA MET A 106 -3.08 5.24 0.68
C MET A 106 -4.23 6.23 0.50
N LEU A 107 -4.73 6.41 -0.71
CA LEU A 107 -5.87 7.28 -0.97
C LEU A 107 -7.17 6.70 -0.38
N ALA A 108 -7.38 5.39 -0.53
CA ALA A 108 -8.51 4.72 0.10
C ALA A 108 -8.45 4.79 1.63
N ALA A 109 -7.26 4.67 2.21
CA ALA A 109 -7.06 4.81 3.65
C ALA A 109 -7.48 6.22 4.14
N GLN A 110 -7.12 7.27 3.40
CA GLN A 110 -7.55 8.63 3.72
C GLN A 110 -9.08 8.77 3.69
N ASP A 111 -9.76 8.19 2.70
CA ASP A 111 -11.24 8.21 2.60
C ASP A 111 -11.92 7.44 3.76
N LEU A 112 -11.19 6.53 4.39
CA LEU A 112 -11.63 5.73 5.54
C LEU A 112 -11.17 6.31 6.89
N ASP A 113 -10.67 7.54 6.92
CA ASP A 113 -10.12 8.20 8.11
C ASP A 113 -8.93 7.43 8.75
N LEU A 114 -8.12 6.78 7.93
CA LEU A 114 -6.90 6.09 8.34
C LEU A 114 -5.66 6.89 7.94
N GLY A 115 -4.78 7.14 8.91
CA GLY A 115 -3.46 7.69 8.64
C GLY A 115 -2.53 6.66 8.00
N THR A 116 -1.74 7.07 7.01
CA THR A 116 -0.74 6.22 6.37
C THR A 116 0.59 6.94 6.20
N THR A 117 1.65 6.16 6.04
CA THR A 117 2.93 6.64 5.52
C THR A 117 3.58 5.55 4.69
N TRP A 118 4.27 5.96 3.66
CA TRP A 118 5.02 5.06 2.77
C TRP A 118 6.50 5.31 2.85
#